data_2fb1d47927110f0be29bcd87e2d97ef9
#
_entry.id   2fb1d47927110f0be29bcd87e2d97ef9
#
_cell.length_a   1.000
_cell.length_b   1.000
_cell.length_c   1.000
_cell.angle_alpha   90.00
_cell.angle_beta   90.00
_cell.angle_gamma   90.00
#
_symmetry.space_group_name_H-M   'P 1'
#
loop_
_entity.id
_entity.type
_entity.pdbx_description
1 polymer ?
#
loop_
_entity_poly.entity_id
_entity_poly.type
_entity_poly.pdbx_seq_one_letter_code
_entity_poly.pdbx_strand_id
1 'polypeptide(L)'
;MKLKCILIVACSLFTLTGQADEGMWMLGNLNKQTRKTMKELGLQMPADRLYNPKKPSLKDAVVSFGGFCSGVVVSEDGLVFTNHHCGFSSVQQHSSVEHDYLKDGFVARSRAEELPNPELYVRFLLRTEDVTKRVLGAVKPSMNEMERSSAVDSMMMVIGGEVSLKDSTLLGVVDAYYGGNEFWLSVYRDFNDVRLVFAPPSSVGKFGWDTDNWVWPRHTGDFCVFRIYADRKNQPADYSPDNVPYHPEYVAPISLDGYKEGSFCMTIGYPGSTERYLSSFGIEEMMNNSNQAQIDIRGVKQAIWKREMDSKDLSLIHISEPTRLLSI
;
A
#
# COMPACT_ATOMS: atom_id res chain seq x y z
N MET A 1 17.73 -46.56 28.92
CA MET A 1 16.85 -45.40 29.16
C MET A 1 17.57 -44.05 29.08
N LYS A 2 18.77 -43.91 29.63
CA LYS A 2 19.49 -42.60 29.68
C LYS A 2 19.92 -42.02 28.30
N LEU A 3 20.27 -42.88 27.33
CA LEU A 3 20.72 -42.42 26.01
C LEU A 3 19.59 -41.84 25.14
N LYS A 4 18.36 -42.39 25.25
CA LYS A 4 17.19 -41.89 24.54
C LYS A 4 16.70 -40.53 25.05
N CYS A 5 16.85 -40.28 26.36
CA CYS A 5 16.54 -38.98 26.94
C CYS A 5 17.53 -37.88 26.52
N ILE A 6 18.81 -38.23 26.36
CA ILE A 6 19.83 -37.29 25.89
C ILE A 6 19.61 -36.92 24.41
N LEU A 7 19.18 -37.86 23.58
CA LEU A 7 18.87 -37.60 22.19
C LEU A 7 17.63 -36.69 22.02
N ILE A 8 16.62 -36.87 22.88
CA ILE A 8 15.41 -36.02 22.87
C ILE A 8 15.73 -34.60 23.33
N VAL A 9 16.58 -34.45 24.35
CA VAL A 9 17.04 -33.13 24.81
C VAL A 9 17.96 -32.46 23.78
N ALA A 10 18.82 -33.23 23.08
CA ALA A 10 19.63 -32.69 21.99
C ALA A 10 18.80 -32.28 20.78
N CYS A 11 17.75 -33.03 20.42
CA CYS A 11 16.82 -32.64 19.36
C CYS A 11 15.93 -31.42 19.72
N SER A 12 15.60 -31.24 21.00
CA SER A 12 14.85 -30.05 21.45
C SER A 12 15.71 -28.78 21.55
N LEU A 13 17.04 -28.90 21.57
CA LEU A 13 17.96 -27.77 21.48
C LEU A 13 18.23 -27.31 20.03
N PHE A 14 17.85 -28.09 19.04
CA PHE A 14 17.77 -27.72 17.63
C PHE A 14 16.34 -27.34 17.22
N THR A 15 15.57 -26.74 18.10
CA THR A 15 14.49 -25.87 17.62
C THR A 15 15.20 -24.75 16.90
N LEU A 16 15.25 -24.88 15.58
CA LEU A 16 15.49 -23.76 14.69
C LEU A 16 14.56 -22.66 15.17
N THR A 17 15.11 -21.71 15.89
CA THR A 17 14.46 -20.43 16.09
C THR A 17 14.35 -19.87 14.68
N GLY A 18 13.24 -20.14 14.03
CA GLY A 18 12.83 -19.38 12.87
C GLY A 18 12.64 -17.94 13.38
N GLN A 19 13.72 -17.19 13.45
CA GLN A 19 13.66 -15.76 13.64
C GLN A 19 13.12 -15.23 12.34
N ALA A 20 11.81 -14.96 12.32
CA ALA A 20 11.28 -14.06 11.34
C ALA A 20 11.94 -12.71 11.62
N ASP A 21 12.56 -12.12 10.58
CA ASP A 21 13.12 -10.78 10.68
C ASP A 21 12.01 -9.82 11.10
N GLU A 22 12.11 -9.26 12.29
CA GLU A 22 11.15 -8.31 12.84
C GLU A 22 11.34 -6.95 12.17
N GLY A 23 10.24 -6.31 11.79
CA GLY A 23 10.28 -4.91 11.48
C GLY A 23 9.26 -4.45 10.44
N MET A 24 8.35 -3.59 10.90
CA MET A 24 7.61 -2.66 10.06
C MET A 24 8.04 -1.26 10.51
N TRP A 25 9.01 -0.69 9.79
CA TRP A 25 9.67 0.53 10.22
C TRP A 25 9.22 1.72 9.38
N MET A 26 8.84 2.80 10.04
CA MET A 26 8.54 4.06 9.37
C MET A 26 9.83 4.67 8.80
N LEU A 27 9.88 4.90 7.48
CA LEU A 27 11.07 5.45 6.80
C LEU A 27 11.53 6.78 7.41
N GLY A 28 10.59 7.65 7.80
CA GLY A 28 10.90 8.94 8.43
C GLY A 28 11.47 8.84 9.84
N ASN A 29 11.35 7.67 10.48
CA ASN A 29 11.80 7.42 11.87
C ASN A 29 12.82 6.28 11.97
N LEU A 30 13.73 6.15 11.01
CA LEU A 30 14.83 5.20 11.08
C LEU A 30 15.86 5.63 12.13
N ASN A 31 15.67 5.20 13.37
CA ASN A 31 16.57 5.49 14.47
C ASN A 31 17.91 4.72 14.36
N LYS A 32 18.83 5.00 15.29
CA LYS A 32 20.18 4.38 15.29
C LYS A 32 20.12 2.85 15.38
N GLN A 33 19.20 2.31 16.20
CA GLN A 33 19.06 0.87 16.40
C GLN A 33 18.50 0.20 15.14
N THR A 34 17.44 0.74 14.55
CA THR A 34 16.86 0.23 13.31
C THR A 34 17.89 0.22 12.17
N ARG A 35 18.65 1.32 12.01
CA ARG A 35 19.73 1.38 11.00
C ARG A 35 20.83 0.35 11.24
N LYS A 36 21.14 0.07 12.51
CA LYS A 36 22.11 -0.97 12.88
C LYS A 36 21.59 -2.35 12.47
N THR A 37 20.34 -2.67 12.82
CA THR A 37 19.68 -3.92 12.45
C THR A 37 19.63 -4.10 10.91
N MET A 38 19.23 -3.08 10.16
CA MET A 38 19.23 -3.14 8.69
C MET A 38 20.62 -3.43 8.11
N LYS A 39 21.69 -2.86 8.70
CA LYS A 39 23.08 -3.16 8.29
C LYS A 39 23.51 -4.58 8.63
N GLU A 40 23.13 -5.08 9.81
CA GLU A 40 23.39 -6.45 10.23
C GLU A 40 22.68 -7.45 9.32
N LEU A 41 21.51 -7.12 8.80
CA LEU A 41 20.77 -7.86 7.78
C LEU A 41 21.34 -7.72 6.37
N GLY A 42 22.38 -6.89 6.17
CA GLY A 42 23.09 -6.75 4.89
C GLY A 42 22.78 -5.50 4.08
N LEU A 43 22.00 -4.53 4.60
CA LEU A 43 21.76 -3.28 3.90
C LEU A 43 23.08 -2.49 3.72
N GLN A 44 23.46 -2.27 2.46
CA GLN A 44 24.65 -1.47 2.09
C GLN A 44 24.31 0.00 1.79
N MET A 45 23.04 0.27 1.46
CA MET A 45 22.59 1.61 1.11
C MET A 45 22.59 2.52 2.35
N PRO A 46 23.11 3.76 2.27
CA PRO A 46 22.99 4.75 3.34
C PRO A 46 21.53 5.12 3.61
N ALA A 47 21.17 5.32 4.87
CA ALA A 47 19.79 5.57 5.28
C ALA A 47 19.19 6.86 4.66
N ASP A 48 19.99 7.85 4.36
CA ASP A 48 19.57 9.09 3.68
C ASP A 48 19.22 8.89 2.20
N ARG A 49 19.66 7.77 1.60
CA ARG A 49 19.20 7.34 0.28
C ARG A 49 17.84 6.65 0.31
N LEU A 50 17.45 6.12 1.46
CA LEU A 50 16.10 5.57 1.68
C LEU A 50 15.09 6.68 1.93
N TYR A 51 15.40 7.57 2.87
CA TYR A 51 14.56 8.71 3.24
C TYR A 51 15.40 9.95 3.49
N ASN A 52 15.07 11.01 2.77
CA ASN A 52 15.60 12.34 3.00
C ASN A 52 14.50 13.39 2.83
N PRO A 53 14.22 14.25 3.85
CA PRO A 53 13.16 15.26 3.74
C PRO A 53 13.54 16.47 2.88
N LYS A 54 14.80 16.58 2.43
CA LYS A 54 15.34 17.77 1.74
C LYS A 54 15.96 17.46 0.38
N LYS A 55 16.22 16.19 0.08
CA LYS A 55 16.86 15.75 -1.17
C LYS A 55 16.11 14.54 -1.72
N PRO A 56 16.09 14.36 -3.04
CA PRO A 56 15.53 13.17 -3.65
C PRO A 56 16.14 11.88 -3.07
N SER A 57 15.29 10.94 -2.75
CA SER A 57 15.64 9.65 -2.14
C SER A 57 14.63 8.59 -2.57
N LEU A 58 14.82 7.34 -2.20
CA LEU A 58 13.95 6.24 -2.61
C LEU A 58 12.47 6.47 -2.23
N LYS A 59 12.20 7.19 -1.12
CA LYS A 59 10.82 7.57 -0.75
C LYS A 59 10.07 8.30 -1.86
N ASP A 60 10.78 9.05 -2.70
CA ASP A 60 10.18 9.88 -3.76
C ASP A 60 9.80 9.06 -5.01
N ALA A 61 10.28 7.80 -5.10
CA ALA A 61 9.82 6.86 -6.10
C ALA A 61 8.65 5.99 -5.62
N VAL A 62 8.44 5.86 -4.30
CA VAL A 62 7.37 5.03 -3.74
C VAL A 62 6.15 5.90 -3.46
N VAL A 63 5.03 5.54 -4.03
CA VAL A 63 3.80 6.35 -4.00
C VAL A 63 2.63 5.59 -3.38
N SER A 64 1.73 6.33 -2.74
CA SER A 64 0.40 5.81 -2.43
C SER A 64 -0.46 5.90 -3.68
N PHE A 65 -0.95 4.77 -4.13
CA PHE A 65 -1.75 4.64 -5.33
C PHE A 65 -3.23 4.59 -4.95
N GLY A 66 -3.97 5.64 -5.29
CA GLY A 66 -5.38 5.80 -4.98
C GLY A 66 -5.73 5.88 -3.49
N GLY A 67 -4.73 5.95 -2.60
CA GLY A 67 -4.93 5.93 -1.14
C GLY A 67 -5.15 4.53 -0.54
N PHE A 68 -5.18 3.48 -1.35
CA PHE A 68 -5.48 2.10 -0.92
C PHE A 68 -4.41 1.09 -1.33
N CYS A 69 -3.47 1.47 -2.18
CA CYS A 69 -2.37 0.62 -2.64
C CYS A 69 -1.04 1.36 -2.63
N SER A 70 0.04 0.63 -2.91
CA SER A 70 1.36 1.18 -3.16
C SER A 70 1.71 1.08 -4.63
N GLY A 71 2.49 2.03 -5.11
CA GLY A 71 3.10 1.99 -6.43
C GLY A 71 4.55 2.43 -6.38
N VAL A 72 5.27 2.19 -7.46
CA VAL A 72 6.65 2.63 -7.62
C VAL A 72 6.86 3.29 -8.98
N VAL A 73 7.45 4.49 -8.95
CA VAL A 73 7.82 5.24 -10.16
C VAL A 73 9.11 4.67 -10.71
N VAL A 74 9.09 4.23 -11.97
CA VAL A 74 10.19 3.47 -12.60
C VAL A 74 10.73 4.12 -13.88
N SER A 75 10.21 5.27 -14.27
CA SER A 75 10.72 6.01 -15.45
C SER A 75 10.69 7.51 -15.25
N GLU A 76 11.57 8.21 -15.96
CA GLU A 76 11.63 9.68 -16.02
C GLU A 76 10.38 10.32 -16.64
N ASP A 77 9.55 9.53 -17.30
CA ASP A 77 8.27 9.89 -17.91
C ASP A 77 7.06 9.46 -17.06
N GLY A 78 7.23 9.31 -15.75
CA GLY A 78 6.15 9.10 -14.80
C GLY A 78 5.46 7.74 -14.86
N LEU A 79 6.10 6.67 -15.40
CA LEU A 79 5.53 5.32 -15.31
C LEU A 79 5.53 4.83 -13.87
N VAL A 80 4.38 4.29 -13.44
CA VAL A 80 4.15 3.71 -12.11
C VAL A 80 3.79 2.25 -12.26
N PHE A 81 4.53 1.37 -11.57
CA PHE A 81 4.16 -0.02 -11.41
C PHE A 81 3.37 -0.19 -10.12
N THR A 82 2.27 -0.91 -10.20
CA THR A 82 1.44 -1.33 -9.07
C THR A 82 0.89 -2.73 -9.31
N ASN A 83 0.11 -3.26 -8.39
CA ASN A 83 -0.50 -4.58 -8.53
C ASN A 83 -1.68 -4.57 -9.50
N HIS A 84 -1.96 -5.71 -10.16
CA HIS A 84 -3.13 -5.89 -10.99
C HIS A 84 -4.43 -5.68 -10.20
N HIS A 85 -4.50 -6.23 -8.99
CA HIS A 85 -5.68 -6.05 -8.13
C HIS A 85 -5.89 -4.58 -7.72
N CYS A 86 -4.84 -3.77 -7.65
CA CYS A 86 -4.95 -2.33 -7.41
C CYS A 86 -5.50 -1.56 -8.63
N GLY A 87 -5.13 -2.00 -9.83
CA GLY A 87 -5.62 -1.44 -11.09
C GLY A 87 -6.97 -2.02 -11.55
N PHE A 88 -7.50 -3.03 -10.87
CA PHE A 88 -8.66 -3.79 -11.33
C PHE A 88 -9.87 -2.92 -11.65
N SER A 89 -10.25 -2.01 -10.76
CA SER A 89 -11.38 -1.10 -10.97
C SER A 89 -11.18 -0.19 -12.19
N SER A 90 -9.97 0.31 -12.41
CA SER A 90 -9.64 1.11 -13.59
C SER A 90 -9.77 0.29 -14.89
N VAL A 91 -9.25 -0.93 -14.91
CA VAL A 91 -9.39 -1.84 -16.07
C VAL A 91 -10.85 -2.17 -16.32
N GLN A 92 -11.63 -2.41 -15.26
CA GLN A 92 -13.06 -2.71 -15.35
C GLN A 92 -13.87 -1.54 -15.91
N GLN A 93 -13.61 -0.30 -15.46
CA GLN A 93 -14.30 0.89 -15.93
C GLN A 93 -14.12 1.14 -17.44
N HIS A 94 -12.98 0.71 -17.99
CA HIS A 94 -12.69 0.82 -19.41
C HIS A 94 -13.11 -0.40 -20.23
N SER A 95 -13.56 -1.48 -19.57
CA SER A 95 -14.01 -2.69 -20.25
C SER A 95 -15.43 -2.57 -20.76
N SER A 96 -15.68 -3.15 -21.91
CA SER A 96 -17.03 -3.34 -22.50
C SER A 96 -17.17 -4.76 -23.03
N VAL A 97 -18.35 -5.11 -23.54
CA VAL A 97 -18.57 -6.43 -24.17
C VAL A 97 -17.69 -6.61 -25.41
N GLU A 98 -17.48 -5.52 -26.17
CA GLU A 98 -16.66 -5.50 -27.39
C GLU A 98 -15.16 -5.44 -27.07
N HIS A 99 -14.80 -4.90 -25.90
CA HIS A 99 -13.42 -4.72 -25.44
C HIS A 99 -13.30 -5.13 -23.98
N ASP A 100 -13.23 -6.42 -23.73
CA ASP A 100 -13.08 -6.98 -22.38
C ASP A 100 -11.62 -6.95 -21.91
N TYR A 101 -11.16 -5.80 -21.43
CA TYR A 101 -9.78 -5.63 -20.97
C TYR A 101 -9.44 -6.45 -19.69
N LEU A 102 -10.46 -6.88 -18.93
CA LEU A 102 -10.24 -7.82 -17.83
C LEU A 102 -9.84 -9.19 -18.33
N LYS A 103 -10.45 -9.64 -19.43
CA LYS A 103 -10.22 -10.94 -20.02
C LYS A 103 -8.99 -10.95 -20.95
N ASP A 104 -8.88 -9.94 -21.81
CA ASP A 104 -7.91 -9.90 -22.89
C ASP A 104 -6.64 -9.14 -22.55
N GLY A 105 -6.66 -8.37 -21.44
CA GLY A 105 -5.62 -7.43 -21.08
C GLY A 105 -5.71 -6.13 -21.87
N PHE A 106 -4.89 -5.16 -21.51
CA PHE A 106 -4.80 -3.86 -22.17
C PHE A 106 -3.34 -3.45 -22.37
N VAL A 107 -3.02 -2.86 -23.50
CA VAL A 107 -1.73 -2.23 -23.77
C VAL A 107 -1.91 -0.99 -24.63
N ALA A 108 -1.52 0.17 -24.11
CA ALA A 108 -1.38 1.39 -24.87
C ALA A 108 -0.06 1.35 -25.67
N ARG A 109 -0.13 1.46 -26.99
CA ARG A 109 1.03 1.46 -27.89
C ARG A 109 1.58 2.88 -28.14
N SER A 110 0.80 3.86 -27.73
CA SER A 110 1.14 5.29 -27.79
C SER A 110 0.52 6.03 -26.61
N ARG A 111 1.03 7.22 -26.29
CA ARG A 111 0.46 8.07 -25.23
C ARG A 111 -0.99 8.48 -25.48
N ALA A 112 -1.40 8.54 -26.73
CA ALA A 112 -2.77 8.88 -27.11
C ALA A 112 -3.76 7.74 -26.80
N GLU A 113 -3.29 6.52 -26.64
CA GLU A 113 -4.09 5.34 -26.27
C GLU A 113 -4.16 5.10 -24.77
N GLU A 114 -3.38 5.83 -23.96
CA GLU A 114 -3.42 5.70 -22.51
C GLU A 114 -4.75 6.18 -21.95
N LEU A 115 -5.40 5.35 -21.13
CA LEU A 115 -6.78 5.56 -20.69
C LEU A 115 -6.84 6.36 -19.39
N PRO A 116 -7.51 7.54 -19.36
CA PRO A 116 -7.57 8.37 -18.16
C PRO A 116 -8.49 7.79 -17.09
N ASN A 117 -8.12 7.99 -15.82
CA ASN A 117 -8.88 7.53 -14.66
C ASN A 117 -9.20 8.72 -13.74
N PRO A 118 -10.34 9.41 -13.93
CA PRO A 118 -10.64 10.68 -13.26
C PRO A 118 -10.72 10.61 -11.73
N GLU A 119 -11.03 9.43 -11.17
CA GLU A 119 -11.15 9.24 -9.72
C GLU A 119 -9.87 8.70 -9.08
N LEU A 120 -8.84 8.44 -9.89
CA LEU A 120 -7.58 7.88 -9.43
C LEU A 120 -6.56 8.99 -9.25
N TYR A 121 -5.86 8.96 -8.12
CA TYR A 121 -4.73 9.86 -7.88
C TYR A 121 -3.48 9.07 -7.45
N VAL A 122 -2.33 9.68 -7.65
CA VAL A 122 -1.06 9.17 -7.12
C VAL A 122 -0.50 10.20 -6.14
N ARG A 123 -0.18 9.74 -4.94
CA ARG A 123 0.23 10.58 -3.81
C ARG A 123 1.69 10.36 -3.46
N PHE A 124 2.47 11.43 -3.45
CA PHE A 124 3.89 11.45 -3.07
C PHE A 124 4.05 11.95 -1.63
N LEU A 125 4.80 11.20 -0.82
CA LEU A 125 5.21 11.64 0.50
C LEU A 125 6.37 12.63 0.39
N LEU A 126 6.16 13.87 0.79
CA LEU A 126 7.20 14.89 0.79
C LEU A 126 8.05 14.83 2.06
N ARG A 127 7.41 14.78 3.23
CA ARG A 127 8.08 14.69 4.53
C ARG A 127 7.15 14.15 5.60
N THR A 128 7.75 13.68 6.70
CA THR A 128 7.08 13.35 7.96
C THR A 128 7.64 14.17 9.10
N GLU A 129 6.81 14.43 10.14
CA GLU A 129 7.16 15.22 11.31
C GLU A 129 6.48 14.62 12.56
N ASP A 130 7.25 14.44 13.64
CA ASP A 130 6.69 14.02 14.93
C ASP A 130 5.91 15.19 15.56
N VAL A 131 4.61 15.02 15.69
CA VAL A 131 3.68 16.00 16.30
C VAL A 131 3.07 15.51 17.60
N THR A 132 3.60 14.43 18.17
CA THR A 132 3.09 13.78 19.39
C THR A 132 2.87 14.76 20.54
N LYS A 133 3.85 15.60 20.83
CA LYS A 133 3.72 16.59 21.91
C LYS A 133 2.62 17.59 21.67
N ARG A 134 2.38 17.95 20.42
CA ARG A 134 1.33 18.89 20.03
C ARG A 134 -0.06 18.27 20.18
N VAL A 135 -0.23 17.05 19.71
CA VAL A 135 -1.49 16.31 19.81
C VAL A 135 -1.83 16.02 21.27
N LEU A 136 -0.91 15.41 22.01
CA LEU A 136 -1.13 15.07 23.42
C LEU A 136 -1.25 16.29 24.33
N GLY A 137 -0.70 17.44 23.93
CA GLY A 137 -0.86 18.72 24.63
C GLY A 137 -2.30 19.24 24.66
N ALA A 138 -3.19 18.74 23.80
CA ALA A 138 -4.63 19.05 23.83
C ALA A 138 -5.39 18.26 24.91
N VAL A 139 -4.80 17.17 25.42
CA VAL A 139 -5.42 16.28 26.40
C VAL A 139 -5.22 16.80 27.82
N LYS A 140 -6.29 16.90 28.60
CA LYS A 140 -6.25 17.30 30.02
C LYS A 140 -6.45 16.09 30.93
N PRO A 141 -5.82 16.05 32.12
CA PRO A 141 -6.00 14.92 33.06
C PRO A 141 -7.44 14.69 33.55
N SER A 142 -8.29 15.71 33.45
CA SER A 142 -9.71 15.62 33.84
C SER A 142 -10.61 15.05 32.77
N MET A 143 -10.16 14.80 31.57
CA MET A 143 -10.95 14.29 30.46
C MET A 143 -11.25 12.81 30.65
N ASN A 144 -12.49 12.43 30.39
CA ASN A 144 -12.86 11.03 30.21
C ASN A 144 -12.37 10.51 28.85
N GLU A 145 -12.54 9.21 28.56
CA GLU A 145 -12.02 8.58 27.34
C GLU A 145 -12.61 9.20 26.06
N MET A 146 -13.91 9.49 26.05
CA MET A 146 -14.56 10.10 24.89
C MET A 146 -14.05 11.53 24.64
N GLU A 147 -13.92 12.32 25.68
CA GLU A 147 -13.39 13.70 25.62
C GLU A 147 -11.93 13.69 25.17
N ARG A 148 -11.13 12.73 25.67
CA ARG A 148 -9.75 12.52 25.28
C ARG A 148 -9.65 12.19 23.78
N SER A 149 -10.40 11.21 23.30
CA SER A 149 -10.43 10.84 21.88
C SER A 149 -10.80 12.02 21.00
N SER A 150 -11.89 12.72 21.35
CA SER A 150 -12.34 13.90 20.60
C SER A 150 -11.29 15.03 20.55
N ALA A 151 -10.58 15.26 21.66
CA ALA A 151 -9.52 16.27 21.70
C ALA A 151 -8.31 15.88 20.81
N VAL A 152 -7.94 14.60 20.81
CA VAL A 152 -6.87 14.05 19.95
C VAL A 152 -7.28 14.19 18.48
N ASP A 153 -8.45 13.71 18.09
CA ASP A 153 -8.95 13.74 16.71
C ASP A 153 -9.04 15.19 16.18
N SER A 154 -9.57 16.10 17.02
CA SER A 154 -9.65 17.53 16.68
C SER A 154 -8.27 18.14 16.44
N MET A 155 -7.28 17.81 17.29
CA MET A 155 -5.94 18.35 17.15
C MET A 155 -5.23 17.76 15.93
N MET A 156 -5.44 16.48 15.62
CA MET A 156 -4.91 15.84 14.40
C MET A 156 -5.45 16.55 13.15
N MET A 157 -6.76 16.84 13.09
CA MET A 157 -7.36 17.58 11.99
C MET A 157 -6.83 19.01 11.87
N VAL A 158 -6.64 19.72 12.98
CA VAL A 158 -6.07 21.08 12.99
C VAL A 158 -4.65 21.07 12.41
N ILE A 159 -3.80 20.15 12.88
CA ILE A 159 -2.40 20.05 12.44
C ILE A 159 -2.34 19.70 10.94
N GLY A 160 -3.13 18.74 10.49
CA GLY A 160 -3.23 18.39 9.07
C GLY A 160 -3.71 19.56 8.21
N GLY A 161 -4.75 20.26 8.65
CA GLY A 161 -5.32 21.41 7.94
C GLY A 161 -4.38 22.60 7.80
N GLU A 162 -3.48 22.83 8.76
CA GLU A 162 -2.46 23.89 8.68
C GLU A 162 -1.54 23.75 7.47
N VAL A 163 -1.33 22.53 6.97
CA VAL A 163 -0.52 22.29 5.77
C VAL A 163 -1.20 22.87 4.54
N SER A 164 -2.46 22.52 4.32
CA SER A 164 -3.23 22.99 3.17
C SER A 164 -3.54 24.50 3.23
N LEU A 165 -3.65 25.07 4.44
CA LEU A 165 -3.78 26.53 4.61
C LEU A 165 -2.52 27.30 4.20
N LYS A 166 -1.34 26.69 4.34
CA LYS A 166 -0.06 27.32 3.92
C LYS A 166 0.20 27.12 2.43
N ASP A 167 -0.17 25.97 1.90
CA ASP A 167 -0.01 25.60 0.49
C ASP A 167 -1.16 24.67 0.11
N SER A 168 -2.10 25.17 -0.68
CA SER A 168 -3.30 24.44 -1.10
C SER A 168 -3.01 23.25 -2.03
N THR A 169 -1.79 23.13 -2.55
CA THR A 169 -1.34 22.00 -3.37
C THR A 169 -0.86 20.82 -2.51
N LEU A 170 -0.80 21.01 -1.19
CA LEU A 170 -0.32 20.00 -0.24
C LEU A 170 -1.45 19.50 0.65
N LEU A 171 -1.34 18.23 1.02
CA LEU A 171 -2.22 17.58 1.99
C LEU A 171 -1.42 17.19 3.23
N GLY A 172 -1.91 17.57 4.41
CA GLY A 172 -1.39 17.11 5.70
C GLY A 172 -2.31 16.05 6.29
N VAL A 173 -1.75 14.90 6.65
CA VAL A 173 -2.45 13.83 7.38
C VAL A 173 -1.67 13.51 8.64
N VAL A 174 -2.36 13.45 9.77
CA VAL A 174 -1.75 13.01 11.03
C VAL A 174 -2.29 11.62 11.36
N ASP A 175 -1.38 10.67 11.56
CA ASP A 175 -1.71 9.30 11.91
C ASP A 175 -1.20 8.97 13.32
N ALA A 176 -1.97 8.13 14.03
CA ALA A 176 -1.60 7.60 15.33
C ALA A 176 -0.84 6.29 15.17
N TYR A 177 0.29 6.18 15.86
CA TYR A 177 1.13 4.99 15.86
C TYR A 177 1.26 4.40 17.26
N TYR A 178 1.59 3.12 17.34
CA TYR A 178 1.84 2.39 18.59
C TYR A 178 0.69 2.54 19.61
N GLY A 179 -0.55 2.38 19.12
CA GLY A 179 -1.74 2.50 19.97
C GLY A 179 -2.00 3.90 20.51
N GLY A 180 -1.61 4.94 19.77
CA GLY A 180 -1.79 6.34 20.15
C GLY A 180 -0.70 6.89 21.09
N ASN A 181 0.47 6.24 21.13
CA ASN A 181 1.63 6.73 21.86
C ASN A 181 2.49 7.70 21.06
N GLU A 182 2.42 7.64 19.74
CA GLU A 182 3.09 8.57 18.82
C GLU A 182 2.11 9.07 17.76
N PHE A 183 2.28 10.32 17.34
CA PHE A 183 1.50 10.96 16.29
C PHE A 183 2.45 11.60 15.28
N TRP A 184 2.27 11.24 14.00
CA TRP A 184 3.13 11.69 12.93
C TRP A 184 2.33 12.41 11.86
N LEU A 185 2.72 13.66 11.55
CA LEU A 185 2.25 14.39 10.39
C LEU A 185 2.99 13.91 9.16
N SER A 186 2.25 13.46 8.16
CA SER A 186 2.73 13.19 6.81
C SER A 186 2.24 14.30 5.88
N VAL A 187 3.13 14.87 5.10
CA VAL A 187 2.81 15.91 4.11
C VAL A 187 2.96 15.31 2.73
N TYR A 188 1.90 15.42 1.93
CA TYR A 188 1.77 14.80 0.63
C TYR A 188 1.50 15.82 -0.47
N ARG A 189 1.76 15.37 -1.71
CA ARG A 189 1.31 16.00 -2.95
C ARG A 189 0.61 14.97 -3.81
N ASP A 190 -0.58 15.31 -4.30
CA ASP A 190 -1.40 14.45 -5.13
C ASP A 190 -1.34 14.87 -6.59
N PHE A 191 -1.30 13.89 -7.49
CA PHE A 191 -1.44 14.04 -8.94
C PHE A 191 -2.69 13.31 -9.39
N ASN A 192 -3.62 14.02 -10.03
CA ASN A 192 -4.96 13.52 -10.37
C ASN A 192 -5.08 13.02 -11.81
N ASP A 193 -4.16 13.36 -12.72
CA ASP A 193 -4.18 12.81 -14.08
C ASP A 193 -3.30 11.54 -14.12
N VAL A 194 -3.95 10.40 -13.90
CA VAL A 194 -3.34 9.08 -13.90
C VAL A 194 -3.98 8.21 -14.97
N ARG A 195 -3.17 7.71 -15.91
CA ARG A 195 -3.67 6.97 -17.06
C ARG A 195 -3.17 5.53 -17.05
N LEU A 196 -4.07 4.61 -17.43
CA LEU A 196 -3.74 3.18 -17.58
C LEU A 196 -2.90 3.00 -18.85
N VAL A 197 -1.76 2.35 -18.70
CA VAL A 197 -0.81 2.05 -19.80
C VAL A 197 -0.84 0.57 -20.15
N PHE A 198 -0.86 -0.28 -19.14
CA PHE A 198 -0.84 -1.73 -19.31
C PHE A 198 -1.52 -2.45 -18.17
N ALA A 199 -2.29 -3.46 -18.52
CA ALA A 199 -2.80 -4.46 -17.59
C ALA A 199 -2.75 -5.83 -18.25
N PRO A 200 -2.20 -6.87 -17.58
CA PRO A 200 -2.29 -8.23 -18.09
C PRO A 200 -3.74 -8.71 -17.99
N PRO A 201 -4.13 -9.71 -18.78
CA PRO A 201 -5.43 -10.37 -18.60
C PRO A 201 -5.55 -10.97 -17.19
N SER A 202 -6.75 -11.03 -16.64
CA SER A 202 -7.01 -11.57 -15.30
C SER A 202 -6.52 -13.02 -15.13
N SER A 203 -6.44 -13.80 -16.21
CA SER A 203 -5.82 -15.14 -16.21
C SER A 203 -4.33 -15.12 -15.82
N VAL A 204 -3.64 -13.97 -15.95
CA VAL A 204 -2.27 -13.75 -15.50
C VAL A 204 -2.28 -12.95 -14.19
N GLY A 205 -3.00 -11.83 -14.16
CA GLY A 205 -3.02 -10.90 -13.02
C GLY A 205 -3.65 -11.47 -11.74
N LYS A 206 -4.52 -12.49 -11.91
CA LYS A 206 -5.15 -13.25 -10.82
C LYS A 206 -4.90 -14.75 -10.94
N PHE A 207 -3.80 -15.17 -11.52
CA PHE A 207 -3.50 -16.59 -11.66
C PHE A 207 -3.51 -17.29 -10.30
N GLY A 208 -4.19 -18.45 -10.22
CA GLY A 208 -4.37 -19.21 -8.98
C GLY A 208 -5.47 -18.65 -8.06
N TRP A 209 -6.05 -17.50 -8.37
CA TRP A 209 -7.17 -16.89 -7.64
C TRP A 209 -6.94 -16.83 -6.12
N ASP A 210 -8.01 -16.96 -5.33
CA ASP A 210 -7.93 -16.92 -3.87
C ASP A 210 -7.20 -18.13 -3.27
N THR A 211 -7.22 -19.28 -3.97
CA THR A 211 -6.55 -20.51 -3.52
C THR A 211 -5.05 -20.30 -3.37
N ASP A 212 -4.40 -19.64 -4.32
CA ASP A 212 -2.95 -19.42 -4.31
C ASP A 212 -2.57 -18.15 -3.56
N ASN A 213 -3.53 -17.30 -3.17
CA ASN A 213 -3.23 -16.02 -2.54
C ASN A 213 -2.46 -16.15 -1.20
N TRP A 214 -2.68 -17.28 -0.50
CA TRP A 214 -2.11 -17.53 0.83
C TRP A 214 -1.13 -18.71 0.86
N VAL A 215 -0.68 -19.15 -0.29
CA VAL A 215 0.24 -20.28 -0.40
C VAL A 215 1.52 -19.91 -1.12
N TRP A 216 2.56 -20.67 -0.88
CA TRP A 216 3.86 -20.56 -1.54
C TRP A 216 4.18 -21.89 -2.26
N PRO A 217 4.76 -21.85 -3.46
CA PRO A 217 5.06 -20.67 -4.29
C PRO A 217 3.83 -20.08 -5.01
N ARG A 218 3.90 -18.78 -5.34
CA ARG A 218 2.88 -18.09 -6.13
C ARG A 218 3.39 -17.84 -7.55
N HIS A 219 2.49 -18.02 -8.53
CA HIS A 219 2.80 -17.83 -9.95
C HIS A 219 1.97 -16.70 -10.60
N THR A 220 1.30 -15.90 -9.78
CA THR A 220 0.50 -14.77 -10.23
C THR A 220 1.38 -13.66 -10.82
N GLY A 221 1.02 -13.14 -11.99
CA GLY A 221 1.58 -11.92 -12.55
C GLY A 221 0.78 -10.70 -12.12
N ASP A 222 0.72 -10.44 -10.80
CA ASP A 222 -0.10 -9.39 -10.19
C ASP A 222 0.55 -8.02 -10.34
N PHE A 223 0.51 -7.45 -11.55
CA PHE A 223 1.04 -6.13 -11.85
C PHE A 223 0.19 -5.37 -12.87
N CYS A 224 0.18 -4.05 -12.76
CA CYS A 224 -0.37 -3.09 -13.70
C CYS A 224 0.59 -1.92 -13.87
N VAL A 225 0.48 -1.23 -14.99
CA VAL A 225 1.29 -0.05 -15.29
C VAL A 225 0.40 1.13 -15.57
N PHE A 226 0.65 2.23 -14.88
CA PHE A 226 0.02 3.52 -15.08
C PHE A 226 1.05 4.58 -15.41
N ARG A 227 0.61 5.74 -15.87
CA ARG A 227 1.46 6.92 -16.04
C ARG A 227 0.81 8.10 -15.36
N ILE A 228 1.64 8.86 -14.64
CA ILE A 228 1.27 10.15 -14.06
C ILE A 228 1.46 11.22 -15.11
N TYR A 229 0.50 12.12 -15.21
CA TYR A 229 0.56 13.32 -16.03
C TYR A 229 0.53 14.57 -15.15
N ALA A 230 1.10 15.65 -15.66
CA ALA A 230 1.19 16.94 -15.01
C ALA A 230 0.94 18.06 -16.01
N ASP A 231 0.76 19.29 -15.55
CA ASP A 231 0.76 20.45 -16.42
C ASP A 231 2.13 20.67 -17.08
N ARG A 232 2.22 21.61 -18.00
CA ARG A 232 3.47 21.94 -18.73
C ARG A 232 4.59 22.50 -17.83
N LYS A 233 4.26 22.83 -16.57
CA LYS A 233 5.22 23.28 -15.54
C LYS A 233 5.59 22.15 -14.56
N ASN A 234 5.19 20.93 -14.89
CA ASN A 234 5.41 19.74 -14.06
C ASN A 234 4.70 19.79 -12.68
N GLN A 235 3.56 20.52 -12.62
CA GLN A 235 2.75 20.65 -11.41
C GLN A 235 1.53 19.76 -11.49
N PRO A 236 0.98 19.32 -10.34
CA PRO A 236 -0.29 18.59 -10.29
C PRO A 236 -1.40 19.33 -11.06
N ALA A 237 -2.16 18.58 -11.82
CA ALA A 237 -3.31 19.07 -12.57
C ALA A 237 -4.39 17.99 -12.65
N ASP A 238 -5.63 18.42 -12.80
CA ASP A 238 -6.72 17.53 -13.19
C ASP A 238 -6.53 17.08 -14.64
N TYR A 239 -7.24 16.02 -15.05
CA TYR A 239 -7.14 15.50 -16.40
C TYR A 239 -7.32 16.60 -17.45
N SER A 240 -6.38 16.67 -18.38
CA SER A 240 -6.45 17.49 -19.59
C SER A 240 -5.71 16.78 -20.73
N PRO A 241 -6.22 16.85 -21.97
CA PRO A 241 -5.49 16.35 -23.14
C PRO A 241 -4.17 17.10 -23.39
N ASP A 242 -4.01 18.30 -22.83
CA ASP A 242 -2.79 19.11 -22.94
C ASP A 242 -1.72 18.77 -21.89
N ASN A 243 -2.06 17.95 -20.91
CA ASN A 243 -1.09 17.52 -19.89
C ASN A 243 0.01 16.67 -20.53
N VAL A 244 1.18 16.75 -19.94
CA VAL A 244 2.39 16.01 -20.35
C VAL A 244 2.76 14.98 -19.29
N PRO A 245 3.52 13.93 -19.62
CA PRO A 245 4.03 13.02 -18.62
C PRO A 245 4.77 13.75 -17.50
N TYR A 246 4.49 13.37 -16.27
CA TYR A 246 5.17 13.90 -15.09
C TYR A 246 6.64 13.50 -15.09
N HIS A 247 7.52 14.43 -14.78
CA HIS A 247 8.95 14.20 -14.60
C HIS A 247 9.28 14.13 -13.08
N PRO A 248 9.43 12.93 -12.52
CA PRO A 248 9.68 12.73 -11.09
C PRO A 248 11.09 13.19 -10.68
N GLU A 249 11.23 13.64 -9.44
CA GLU A 249 12.53 14.01 -8.86
C GLU A 249 13.44 12.79 -8.61
N TYR A 250 12.84 11.60 -8.45
CA TYR A 250 13.54 10.35 -8.24
C TYR A 250 12.81 9.19 -8.92
N VAL A 251 13.58 8.31 -9.51
CA VAL A 251 13.11 7.10 -10.19
C VAL A 251 13.77 5.89 -9.54
N ALA A 252 12.99 4.87 -9.21
CA ALA A 252 13.53 3.62 -8.72
C ALA A 252 14.19 2.85 -9.88
N PRO A 253 15.50 2.56 -9.80
CA PRO A 253 16.17 1.81 -10.85
C PRO A 253 15.69 0.35 -10.85
N ILE A 254 15.47 -0.20 -12.03
CA ILE A 254 15.18 -1.62 -12.23
C ILE A 254 16.51 -2.35 -12.42
N SER A 255 16.83 -3.28 -11.52
CA SER A 255 18.01 -4.14 -11.65
C SER A 255 17.62 -5.52 -12.18
N LEU A 256 18.40 -6.02 -13.12
CA LEU A 256 18.30 -7.38 -13.63
C LEU A 256 19.41 -8.29 -13.09
N ASP A 257 20.23 -7.81 -12.14
CA ASP A 257 21.35 -8.58 -11.59
C ASP A 257 20.88 -9.73 -10.67
N GLY A 258 19.60 -9.67 -10.24
CA GLY A 258 19.01 -10.63 -9.31
C GLY A 258 19.52 -10.44 -7.87
N TYR A 259 19.26 -11.45 -7.04
CA TYR A 259 19.71 -11.50 -5.65
C TYR A 259 20.19 -12.93 -5.32
N LYS A 260 20.97 -13.04 -4.25
CA LYS A 260 21.51 -14.33 -3.77
C LYS A 260 20.94 -14.61 -2.38
N GLU A 261 21.05 -15.86 -1.94
CA GLU A 261 20.74 -16.21 -0.56
C GLU A 261 21.56 -15.33 0.41
N GLY A 262 20.87 -14.78 1.42
CA GLY A 262 21.46 -13.84 2.37
C GLY A 262 21.55 -12.38 1.86
N SER A 263 21.07 -12.06 0.64
CA SER A 263 20.93 -10.67 0.20
C SER A 263 19.87 -9.95 1.03
N PHE A 264 20.15 -8.71 1.41
CA PHE A 264 19.15 -7.86 2.05
C PHE A 264 18.01 -7.54 1.08
N CYS A 265 16.78 -7.83 1.51
CA CYS A 265 15.56 -7.48 0.80
C CYS A 265 14.62 -6.73 1.73
N MET A 266 13.89 -5.79 1.20
CA MET A 266 12.82 -5.07 1.92
C MET A 266 11.71 -4.70 0.96
N THR A 267 10.50 -4.56 1.50
CA THR A 267 9.37 -3.91 0.81
C THR A 267 9.18 -2.52 1.37
N ILE A 268 8.87 -1.55 0.51
CA ILE A 268 8.52 -0.19 0.89
C ILE A 268 7.17 0.13 0.29
N GLY A 269 6.28 0.74 1.08
CA GLY A 269 4.97 1.11 0.60
C GLY A 269 4.07 1.64 1.70
N TYR A 270 2.78 1.64 1.40
CA TYR A 270 1.69 2.11 2.24
C TYR A 270 0.82 0.90 2.63
N PRO A 271 1.21 0.14 3.64
CA PRO A 271 0.43 -1.01 4.09
C PRO A 271 -0.91 -0.53 4.67
N GLY A 272 -1.92 -1.40 4.61
CA GLY A 272 -3.20 -1.16 5.25
C GLY A 272 -3.07 -1.18 6.78
N SER A 273 -3.84 -2.02 7.44
CA SER A 273 -3.73 -2.23 8.89
C SER A 273 -3.04 -3.56 9.20
N THR A 274 -2.26 -3.60 10.28
CA THR A 274 -1.72 -4.83 10.86
C THR A 274 -1.90 -4.81 12.36
N GLU A 275 -2.21 -5.98 12.93
CA GLU A 275 -2.37 -6.16 14.35
C GLU A 275 -1.37 -7.21 14.84
N ARG A 276 -0.14 -6.77 15.06
CA ARG A 276 1.00 -7.66 15.33
C ARG A 276 1.08 -8.18 16.76
N TYR A 277 0.46 -7.48 17.72
CA TYR A 277 0.64 -7.74 19.14
C TYR A 277 -0.69 -7.87 19.88
N LEU A 278 -1.68 -8.50 19.25
CA LEU A 278 -2.93 -8.82 19.91
C LEU A 278 -2.71 -9.83 21.04
N SER A 279 -3.41 -9.62 22.16
CA SER A 279 -3.53 -10.63 23.20
C SER A 279 -4.43 -11.79 22.73
N SER A 280 -4.39 -12.94 23.43
CA SER A 280 -5.31 -14.05 23.17
C SER A 280 -6.78 -13.62 23.20
N PHE A 281 -7.15 -12.72 24.09
CA PHE A 281 -8.52 -12.16 24.16
C PHE A 281 -8.90 -11.36 22.90
N GLY A 282 -7.98 -10.55 22.39
CA GLY A 282 -8.22 -9.79 21.15
C GLY A 282 -8.32 -10.73 19.92
N ILE A 283 -7.57 -11.82 19.89
CA ILE A 283 -7.68 -12.86 18.86
C ILE A 283 -9.03 -13.57 18.93
N GLU A 284 -9.47 -13.96 20.13
CA GLU A 284 -10.79 -14.59 20.35
C GLU A 284 -11.93 -13.68 19.94
N GLU A 285 -11.87 -12.40 20.27
CA GLU A 285 -12.84 -11.39 19.86
C GLU A 285 -12.88 -11.25 18.34
N MET A 286 -11.73 -11.12 17.70
CA MET A 286 -11.60 -11.03 16.23
C MET A 286 -12.22 -12.27 15.56
N MET A 287 -11.86 -13.48 16.02
CA MET A 287 -12.34 -14.73 15.43
C MET A 287 -13.84 -14.93 15.59
N ASN A 288 -14.36 -14.71 16.81
CA ASN A 288 -15.72 -15.08 17.15
C ASN A 288 -16.75 -14.00 16.78
N ASN A 289 -16.36 -12.72 16.80
CA ASN A 289 -17.28 -11.62 16.53
C ASN A 289 -17.03 -11.04 15.14
N SER A 290 -15.85 -10.44 14.89
CA SER A 290 -15.59 -9.70 13.66
C SER A 290 -15.53 -10.61 12.43
N ASN A 291 -14.72 -11.66 12.48
CA ASN A 291 -14.52 -12.54 11.31
C ASN A 291 -15.78 -13.37 11.03
N GLN A 292 -16.44 -13.90 12.07
CA GLN A 292 -17.63 -14.72 11.87
C GLN A 292 -18.77 -13.87 11.26
N ALA A 293 -19.03 -12.68 11.77
CA ALA A 293 -20.02 -11.78 11.19
C ALA A 293 -19.70 -11.39 9.74
N GLN A 294 -18.43 -11.15 9.42
CA GLN A 294 -18.01 -10.87 8.07
C GLN A 294 -18.21 -12.07 7.13
N ILE A 295 -17.88 -13.29 7.56
CA ILE A 295 -18.07 -14.53 6.78
C ILE A 295 -19.55 -14.70 6.47
N ASP A 296 -20.43 -14.58 7.46
CA ASP A 296 -21.86 -14.81 7.31
C ASP A 296 -22.49 -13.79 6.35
N ILE A 297 -22.23 -12.49 6.57
CA ILE A 297 -22.80 -11.43 5.72
C ILE A 297 -22.23 -11.48 4.30
N ARG A 298 -20.91 -11.60 4.16
CA ARG A 298 -20.24 -11.63 2.85
C ARG A 298 -20.59 -12.89 2.07
N GLY A 299 -20.73 -14.04 2.74
CA GLY A 299 -21.14 -15.29 2.11
C GLY A 299 -22.48 -15.18 1.40
N VAL A 300 -23.50 -14.62 2.09
CA VAL A 300 -24.81 -14.38 1.50
C VAL A 300 -24.73 -13.39 0.33
N LYS A 301 -24.03 -12.27 0.54
CA LYS A 301 -23.87 -11.23 -0.49
C LYS A 301 -23.17 -11.77 -1.74
N GLN A 302 -22.07 -12.50 -1.56
CA GLN A 302 -21.31 -13.09 -2.68
C GLN A 302 -22.12 -14.15 -3.44
N ALA A 303 -22.92 -14.96 -2.74
CA ALA A 303 -23.79 -15.95 -3.39
C ALA A 303 -24.85 -15.28 -4.28
N ILE A 304 -25.44 -14.17 -3.82
CA ILE A 304 -26.39 -13.38 -4.61
C ILE A 304 -25.69 -12.79 -5.85
N TRP A 305 -24.56 -12.14 -5.66
CA TRP A 305 -23.81 -11.54 -6.77
C TRP A 305 -23.36 -12.57 -7.79
N LYS A 306 -22.83 -13.71 -7.33
CA LYS A 306 -22.40 -14.77 -8.24
C LYS A 306 -23.57 -15.26 -9.09
N ARG A 307 -24.74 -15.50 -8.51
CA ARG A 307 -25.92 -15.91 -9.26
C ARG A 307 -26.31 -14.90 -10.35
N GLU A 308 -26.26 -13.60 -10.03
CA GLU A 308 -26.59 -12.54 -11.01
C GLU A 308 -25.50 -12.41 -12.09
N MET A 309 -24.23 -12.53 -11.70
CA MET A 309 -23.11 -12.54 -12.67
C MET A 309 -23.18 -13.72 -13.64
N ASP A 310 -23.49 -14.90 -13.14
CA ASP A 310 -23.61 -16.12 -13.97
C ASP A 310 -24.84 -16.05 -14.90
N SER A 311 -25.75 -15.12 -14.71
CA SER A 311 -27.00 -15.03 -15.50
C SER A 311 -26.85 -14.28 -16.82
N LYS A 312 -25.83 -13.42 -16.98
CA LYS A 312 -25.63 -12.60 -18.19
C LYS A 312 -24.15 -12.21 -18.33
N ASP A 313 -23.61 -12.28 -19.56
CA ASP A 313 -22.21 -11.89 -19.85
C ASP A 313 -21.89 -10.45 -19.47
N LEU A 314 -22.83 -9.51 -19.68
CA LEU A 314 -22.69 -8.11 -19.24
C LEU A 314 -22.51 -7.96 -17.73
N SER A 315 -23.12 -8.82 -16.93
CA SER A 315 -23.01 -8.76 -15.47
C SER A 315 -21.62 -9.12 -14.98
N LEU A 316 -20.88 -9.99 -15.68
CA LEU A 316 -19.51 -10.36 -15.34
C LEU A 316 -18.53 -9.18 -15.46
N ILE A 317 -18.79 -8.25 -16.37
CA ILE A 317 -17.94 -7.07 -16.60
C ILE A 317 -18.27 -5.94 -15.62
N HIS A 318 -19.56 -5.73 -15.32
CA HIS A 318 -20.04 -4.57 -14.58
C HIS A 318 -20.28 -4.78 -13.10
N ILE A 319 -20.46 -6.03 -12.65
CA ILE A 319 -20.56 -6.32 -11.21
C ILE A 319 -19.15 -6.51 -10.67
N SER A 320 -18.60 -5.47 -10.05
CA SER A 320 -17.29 -5.53 -9.42
C SER A 320 -17.27 -6.58 -8.30
N GLU A 321 -16.13 -7.19 -8.08
CA GLU A 321 -15.82 -7.98 -6.87
C GLU A 321 -15.21 -7.08 -5.76
N PRO A 322 -15.87 -6.01 -5.30
CA PRO A 322 -15.22 -5.05 -4.41
C PRO A 322 -14.96 -5.61 -3.02
N THR A 323 -15.55 -6.74 -2.68
CA THR A 323 -15.48 -7.30 -1.34
C THR A 323 -14.32 -8.26 -1.11
N ARG A 324 -13.65 -8.73 -2.15
CA ARG A 324 -12.46 -9.57 -2.01
C ARG A 324 -11.19 -8.75 -1.79
N LEU A 325 -11.17 -7.51 -2.24
CA LEU A 325 -10.02 -6.59 -2.08
C LEU A 325 -9.89 -6.02 -0.67
N LEU A 326 -10.94 -6.09 0.15
CA LEU A 326 -10.94 -5.59 1.54
C LEU A 326 -10.66 -6.68 2.58
N SER A 327 -10.30 -7.88 2.14
CA SER A 327 -10.01 -9.03 3.02
C SER A 327 -8.53 -9.37 3.11
N ILE A 328 -7.66 -8.42 2.76
CA ILE A 328 -6.21 -8.56 2.95
C ILE A 328 -5.75 -7.73 4.13
#